data_e3385bf9f1c4bb9a17fab831c3c04844
#
_entry.id   e3385bf9f1c4bb9a17fab831c3c04844
#
_cell.length_a   1.000
_cell.length_b   1.000
_cell.length_c   1.000
_cell.angle_alpha   90.00
_cell.angle_beta   90.00
_cell.angle_gamma   90.00
#
_symmetry.space_group_name_H-M   'P 1'
#
loop_
_entity.id
_entity.type
_entity.pdbx_description
1 polymer ?
#
loop_
_entity_poly.entity_id
_entity_poly.type
_entity_poly.pdbx_seq_one_letter_code
_entity_poly.pdbx_strand_id
1 'polypeptide(L)'
;ELVDNSIQSSLENNSKICEVEIAVIQKENKIDKVLILDNAGGMDPLTLRKSLVFGQGSKLEETKKNRIGFGKSSKYGAGLKQSSISQCILTEIYSWQKKDVYKSFIDSDRLNSGEIKIVPEPQKDELPEKYLKLFKQKISSSGTLIVWNKMKKAITWKTGQGLLRNAEREMGRIYRHSINSGKVQIRMACYDILTEGNYKLEREFNVRSND
;
A
#
# COMPACT_ATOMS: atom_id res chain seq x y z
N GLU A 1 -6.48 3.96 -4.76
CA GLU A 1 -5.72 3.11 -5.67
C GLU A 1 -5.02 1.94 -4.95
N LEU A 2 -4.16 2.19 -3.93
CA LEU A 2 -3.48 1.08 -3.22
C LEU A 2 -4.47 0.21 -2.45
N VAL A 3 -5.44 0.82 -1.79
CA VAL A 3 -6.52 0.10 -1.10
C VAL A 3 -7.41 -0.65 -2.09
N ASP A 4 -7.68 -0.09 -3.26
CA ASP A 4 -8.41 -0.77 -4.35
C ASP A 4 -7.69 -2.06 -4.79
N ASN A 5 -6.36 -1.98 -4.95
CA ASN A 5 -5.55 -3.15 -5.32
C ASN A 5 -5.62 -4.25 -4.25
N SER A 6 -5.55 -3.88 -2.95
CA SER A 6 -5.68 -4.82 -1.83
C SER A 6 -7.05 -5.48 -1.81
N ILE A 7 -8.13 -4.70 -1.99
CA ILE A 7 -9.51 -5.22 -2.02
C ILE A 7 -9.69 -6.17 -3.22
N GLN A 8 -9.23 -5.78 -4.41
CA GLN A 8 -9.33 -6.62 -5.60
C GLN A 8 -8.59 -7.95 -5.42
N SER A 9 -7.33 -7.89 -4.94
CA SER A 9 -6.53 -9.08 -4.70
C SER A 9 -7.16 -10.01 -3.64
N SER A 10 -7.78 -9.43 -2.61
CA SER A 10 -8.50 -10.18 -1.58
C SER A 10 -9.72 -10.90 -2.15
N LEU A 11 -10.49 -10.25 -3.01
CA LEU A 11 -11.66 -10.85 -3.68
C LEU A 11 -11.27 -12.01 -4.61
N GLU A 12 -10.17 -11.86 -5.36
CA GLU A 12 -9.66 -12.90 -6.26
C GLU A 12 -9.20 -14.16 -5.49
N ASN A 13 -8.71 -13.99 -4.27
CA ASN A 13 -8.24 -15.09 -3.42
C ASN A 13 -9.30 -15.62 -2.44
N ASN A 14 -10.57 -15.24 -2.59
CA ASN A 14 -11.67 -15.64 -1.71
C ASN A 14 -11.37 -15.41 -0.21
N SER A 15 -10.62 -14.39 0.13
CA SER A 15 -10.34 -14.01 1.51
C SER A 15 -11.64 -13.62 2.23
N LYS A 16 -11.80 -14.05 3.48
CA LYS A 16 -13.03 -13.77 4.24
C LYS A 16 -13.21 -12.27 4.49
N ILE A 17 -12.15 -11.59 4.88
CA ILE A 17 -12.12 -10.15 5.18
C ILE A 17 -10.81 -9.58 4.63
N CYS A 18 -10.90 -8.49 3.88
CA CYS A 18 -9.75 -7.70 3.47
C CYS A 18 -9.43 -6.70 4.58
N GLU A 19 -8.28 -6.88 5.22
CA GLU A 19 -7.77 -5.96 6.23
C GLU A 19 -6.65 -5.11 5.62
N VAL A 20 -6.80 -3.79 5.71
CA VAL A 20 -5.79 -2.83 5.28
C VAL A 20 -5.45 -1.93 6.44
N GLU A 21 -4.19 -1.83 6.77
CA GLU A 21 -3.72 -0.88 7.78
C GLU A 21 -2.78 0.16 7.15
N ILE A 22 -3.04 1.42 7.45
CA ILE A 22 -2.26 2.56 6.98
C ILE A 22 -1.61 3.22 8.20
N ALA A 23 -0.29 3.21 8.25
CA ALA A 23 0.49 3.90 9.28
C ALA A 23 1.22 5.09 8.68
N VAL A 24 0.95 6.28 9.18
CA VAL A 24 1.65 7.51 8.84
C VAL A 24 2.68 7.80 9.92
N ILE A 25 3.92 7.91 9.54
CA ILE A 25 5.01 8.28 10.43
C ILE A 25 5.35 9.74 10.15
N GLN A 26 5.38 10.56 11.19
CA GLN A 26 5.74 11.98 11.09
C GLN A 26 6.92 12.33 12.01
N LYS A 27 7.66 13.33 11.59
CA LYS A 27 8.73 13.97 12.35
C LYS A 27 8.47 15.48 12.34
N GLU A 28 8.43 16.11 13.52
CA GLU A 28 8.16 17.55 13.65
C GLU A 28 6.89 17.99 12.87
N ASN A 29 5.82 17.23 13.04
CA ASN A 29 4.54 17.42 12.34
C ASN A 29 4.60 17.32 10.79
N LYS A 30 5.69 16.85 10.21
CA LYS A 30 5.80 16.59 8.77
C LYS A 30 5.77 15.10 8.50
N ILE A 31 5.06 14.69 7.47
CA ILE A 31 5.03 13.28 7.06
C ILE A 31 6.43 12.88 6.59
N ASP A 32 6.99 11.87 7.25
CA ASP A 32 8.28 11.25 6.92
C ASP A 32 8.08 10.00 6.07
N LYS A 33 7.13 9.14 6.46
CA LYS A 33 6.79 7.90 5.75
C LYS A 33 5.30 7.62 5.79
N VAL A 34 4.84 6.87 4.79
CA VAL A 34 3.52 6.22 4.81
C VAL A 34 3.71 4.74 4.54
N LEU A 35 3.12 3.93 5.38
CA LEU A 35 3.15 2.47 5.27
C LEU A 35 1.74 1.95 5.05
N ILE A 36 1.59 1.00 4.14
CA ILE A 36 0.31 0.36 3.85
C ILE A 36 0.54 -1.15 3.89
N LEU A 37 -0.14 -1.81 4.82
CA LEU A 37 -0.10 -3.26 5.01
C LEU A 37 -1.46 -3.85 4.69
N ASP A 38 -1.48 -4.93 3.92
CA ASP A 38 -2.68 -5.72 3.66
C ASP A 38 -2.48 -7.22 3.94
N ASN A 39 -3.58 -7.93 4.09
CA ASN A 39 -3.65 -9.39 4.21
C ASN A 39 -4.16 -10.06 2.92
N ALA A 40 -4.02 -9.40 1.78
CA ALA A 40 -4.50 -9.89 0.49
C ALA A 40 -3.64 -11.04 -0.07
N GLY A 41 -3.80 -11.35 -1.35
CA GLY A 41 -3.15 -12.52 -1.96
C GLY A 41 -1.63 -12.47 -2.07
N GLY A 42 -1.03 -11.30 -1.87
CA GLY A 42 0.39 -11.10 -2.13
C GLY A 42 0.76 -11.29 -3.60
N MET A 43 2.03 -11.12 -3.90
CA MET A 43 2.58 -11.24 -5.26
C MET A 43 3.78 -12.20 -5.26
N ASP A 44 3.84 -13.08 -6.24
CA ASP A 44 5.07 -13.78 -6.58
C ASP A 44 6.10 -12.81 -7.20
N PRO A 45 7.40 -13.20 -7.31
CA PRO A 45 8.43 -12.29 -7.81
C PRO A 45 8.15 -11.72 -9.20
N LEU A 46 7.59 -12.52 -10.10
CA LEU A 46 7.30 -12.08 -11.46
C LEU A 46 6.17 -11.04 -11.48
N THR A 47 5.11 -11.29 -10.72
CA THR A 47 3.99 -10.37 -10.55
C THR A 47 4.43 -9.08 -9.88
N LEU A 48 5.24 -9.16 -8.81
CA LEU A 48 5.82 -8.00 -8.13
C LEU A 48 6.65 -7.16 -9.09
N ARG A 49 7.53 -7.77 -9.89
CA ARG A 49 8.29 -7.06 -10.91
C ARG A 49 7.39 -6.37 -11.93
N LYS A 50 6.41 -7.09 -12.50
CA LYS A 50 5.47 -6.53 -13.47
C LYS A 50 4.66 -5.36 -12.92
N SER A 51 4.30 -5.38 -11.64
CA SER A 51 3.58 -4.29 -10.99
C SER A 51 4.38 -2.98 -10.94
N LEU A 52 5.70 -3.04 -11.07
CA LEU A 52 6.61 -1.91 -10.96
C LEU A 52 7.19 -1.43 -12.29
N VAL A 53 7.24 -2.27 -13.32
CA VAL A 53 7.79 -1.90 -14.63
C VAL A 53 6.81 -1.03 -15.42
N PHE A 54 7.30 0.08 -16.00
CA PHE A 54 6.51 0.97 -16.84
C PHE A 54 6.19 0.33 -18.20
N GLY A 55 5.00 0.58 -18.73
CA GLY A 55 4.61 0.17 -20.08
C GLY A 55 4.25 -1.32 -20.24
N GLN A 56 4.44 -2.13 -19.23
CA GLN A 56 3.86 -3.47 -19.19
C GLN A 56 2.50 -3.38 -18.51
N GLY A 57 1.51 -2.90 -19.24
CA GLY A 57 0.12 -3.18 -18.89
C GLY A 57 -0.03 -4.69 -18.77
N SER A 58 -0.75 -5.16 -17.78
CA SER A 58 -1.11 -6.56 -17.68
C SER A 58 -1.95 -6.94 -18.92
N LYS A 59 -1.30 -7.26 -20.02
CA LYS A 59 -1.86 -8.17 -21.02
C LYS A 59 -1.84 -9.57 -20.40
N LEU A 60 -2.46 -9.71 -19.24
CA LEU A 60 -2.98 -10.98 -18.83
C LEU A 60 -4.21 -11.15 -19.69
N GLU A 61 -4.16 -12.19 -20.51
CA GLU A 61 -5.21 -12.68 -21.36
C GLU A 61 -6.58 -12.45 -20.74
N GLU A 62 -7.48 -11.87 -21.53
CA GLU A 62 -8.89 -11.75 -21.24
C GLU A 62 -9.50 -13.14 -21.05
N THR A 63 -9.27 -13.79 -19.95
CA THR A 63 -10.18 -14.82 -19.50
C THR A 63 -11.41 -14.10 -18.97
N LYS A 64 -12.41 -14.05 -19.86
CA LYS A 64 -13.79 -13.68 -19.59
C LYS A 64 -14.30 -14.48 -18.41
N LYS A 65 -14.17 -13.96 -17.17
CA LYS A 65 -14.96 -14.43 -16.04
C LYS A 65 -15.37 -13.23 -15.18
N ASN A 66 -16.65 -12.93 -15.28
CA ASN A 66 -17.52 -12.22 -14.35
C ASN A 66 -16.87 -11.15 -13.43
N ARG A 67 -16.72 -9.95 -13.98
CA ARG A 67 -16.43 -8.75 -13.23
C ARG A 67 -17.70 -8.24 -12.56
N ILE A 68 -17.90 -8.59 -11.31
CA ILE A 68 -18.94 -7.99 -10.48
C ILE A 68 -18.41 -6.64 -9.98
N GLY A 69 -18.90 -5.55 -10.56
CA GLY A 69 -19.25 -4.30 -9.90
C GLY A 69 -18.20 -3.38 -9.29
N PHE A 70 -16.92 -3.73 -9.23
CA PHE A 70 -15.87 -2.79 -8.80
C PHE A 70 -15.11 -2.26 -10.02
N GLY A 71 -15.06 -0.93 -10.14
CA GLY A 71 -14.64 -0.23 -11.35
C GLY A 71 -13.29 -0.70 -11.89
N LYS A 72 -13.14 -0.57 -13.21
CA LYS A 72 -11.97 -0.93 -14.03
C LYS A 72 -10.67 -0.19 -13.68
N SER A 73 -10.36 0.01 -12.39
CA SER A 73 -9.23 0.80 -11.91
C SER A 73 -7.86 0.18 -12.24
N SER A 74 -7.78 -1.15 -12.28
CA SER A 74 -6.55 -1.89 -12.58
C SER A 74 -6.29 -2.12 -14.09
N LYS A 75 -7.09 -1.55 -14.98
CA LYS A 75 -7.04 -1.82 -16.43
C LYS A 75 -5.66 -1.57 -17.08
N TYR A 76 -4.83 -0.77 -16.45
CA TYR A 76 -3.54 -0.35 -17.02
C TYR A 76 -2.31 -0.79 -16.21
N GLY A 77 -2.47 -1.47 -15.07
CA GLY A 77 -1.35 -1.90 -14.22
C GLY A 77 -0.45 -0.75 -13.74
N ALA A 78 -0.97 0.49 -13.77
CA ALA A 78 -0.19 1.69 -13.50
C ALA A 78 -0.42 2.27 -12.10
N GLY A 79 -1.48 1.85 -11.41
CA GLY A 79 -1.96 2.49 -10.20
C GLY A 79 -0.95 2.52 -9.06
N LEU A 80 -0.34 1.40 -8.73
CA LEU A 80 0.68 1.31 -7.69
C LEU A 80 1.87 2.24 -7.99
N LYS A 81 2.36 2.23 -9.23
CA LYS A 81 3.50 3.06 -9.66
C LYS A 81 3.18 4.55 -9.63
N GLN A 82 2.10 4.95 -10.28
CA GLN A 82 1.73 6.36 -10.42
C GLN A 82 1.37 6.98 -9.08
N SER A 83 0.58 6.28 -8.25
CA SER A 83 0.24 6.76 -6.92
C SER A 83 1.48 6.90 -6.05
N SER A 84 2.39 5.92 -6.07
CA SER A 84 3.60 5.97 -5.26
C SER A 84 4.57 7.06 -5.73
N ILE A 85 4.90 7.11 -7.04
CA ILE A 85 5.84 8.09 -7.58
C ILE A 85 5.32 9.53 -7.43
N SER A 86 4.02 9.75 -7.44
CA SER A 86 3.45 11.08 -7.20
C SER A 86 3.67 11.58 -5.77
N GLN A 87 3.77 10.69 -4.78
CA GLN A 87 3.83 11.01 -3.36
C GLN A 87 5.25 10.98 -2.78
N CYS A 88 6.08 10.05 -3.22
CA CYS A 88 7.41 9.85 -2.64
C CYS A 88 8.49 9.62 -3.72
N ILE A 89 9.75 9.74 -3.30
CA ILE A 89 10.92 9.46 -4.14
C ILE A 89 11.24 7.98 -4.14
N LEU A 90 11.18 7.35 -2.96
CA LEU A 90 11.51 5.95 -2.78
C LEU A 90 10.29 5.17 -2.30
N THR A 91 9.85 4.21 -3.09
CA THR A 91 8.82 3.22 -2.73
C THR A 91 9.47 1.87 -2.57
N GLU A 92 9.38 1.26 -1.40
CA GLU A 92 9.77 -0.13 -1.16
C GLU A 92 8.50 -0.98 -1.05
N ILE A 93 8.54 -2.17 -1.63
CA ILE A 93 7.41 -3.09 -1.62
C ILE A 93 7.91 -4.46 -1.19
N TYR A 94 7.31 -4.97 -0.13
CA TYR A 94 7.48 -6.32 0.36
C TYR A 94 6.19 -7.07 0.08
N SER A 95 6.28 -8.19 -0.61
CA SER A 95 5.12 -9.02 -0.87
C SER A 95 5.45 -10.48 -0.61
N TRP A 96 4.49 -11.22 -0.08
CA TRP A 96 4.71 -12.59 0.32
C TRP A 96 3.51 -13.48 0.03
N GLN A 97 3.84 -14.73 -0.25
CA GLN A 97 2.91 -15.82 -0.34
C GLN A 97 3.51 -16.99 0.46
N LYS A 98 2.74 -17.51 1.42
CA LYS A 98 3.21 -18.51 2.39
C LYS A 98 4.36 -17.94 3.26
N LYS A 99 5.58 -18.48 3.13
CA LYS A 99 6.75 -18.08 3.94
C LYS A 99 7.77 -17.22 3.20
N ASP A 100 7.66 -17.12 1.88
CA ASP A 100 8.66 -16.43 1.07
C ASP A 100 8.26 -14.95 0.88
N VAL A 101 9.06 -14.07 1.45
CA VAL A 101 8.95 -12.63 1.29
C VAL A 101 9.90 -12.19 0.19
N TYR A 102 9.39 -11.38 -0.74
CA TYR A 102 10.17 -10.75 -1.79
C TYR A 102 10.05 -9.23 -1.70
N LYS A 103 11.18 -8.57 -1.90
CA LYS A 103 11.28 -7.12 -1.92
C LYS A 103 11.68 -6.62 -3.29
N SER A 104 11.06 -5.52 -3.71
CA SER A 104 11.53 -4.68 -4.81
C SER A 104 11.29 -3.22 -4.46
N PHE A 105 11.82 -2.28 -5.26
CA PHE A 105 11.66 -0.86 -5.01
C PHE A 105 11.64 -0.04 -6.29
N ILE A 106 11.09 1.17 -6.18
CA ILE A 106 11.21 2.24 -7.18
C ILE A 106 11.88 3.42 -6.49
N ASP A 107 13.00 3.88 -7.04
CA ASP A 107 13.64 5.15 -6.67
C ASP A 107 13.55 6.09 -7.88
N SER A 108 12.66 7.07 -7.80
CA SER A 108 12.38 7.97 -8.93
C SER A 108 13.55 8.89 -9.25
N ASP A 109 14.38 9.25 -8.28
CA ASP A 109 15.55 10.10 -8.52
C ASP A 109 16.66 9.32 -9.24
N ARG A 110 16.91 8.09 -8.81
CA ARG A 110 17.90 7.21 -9.45
C ARG A 110 17.47 6.76 -10.86
N LEU A 111 16.18 6.62 -11.10
CA LEU A 111 15.63 6.36 -12.43
C LEU A 111 15.78 7.59 -13.34
N ASN A 112 15.43 8.78 -12.84
CA ASN A 112 15.53 10.02 -13.60
C ASN A 112 16.98 10.44 -13.91
N SER A 113 17.92 10.16 -13.00
CA SER A 113 19.36 10.41 -13.21
C SER A 113 20.02 9.39 -14.15
N GLY A 114 19.33 8.30 -14.49
CA GLY A 114 19.87 7.21 -15.29
C GLY A 114 20.82 6.28 -14.53
N GLU A 115 21.00 6.45 -13.22
CA GLU A 115 21.78 5.55 -12.37
C GLU A 115 21.20 4.14 -12.37
N ILE A 116 19.87 4.04 -12.37
CA ILE A 116 19.12 2.80 -12.55
C ILE A 116 18.32 2.92 -13.85
N LYS A 117 18.54 2.02 -14.79
CA LYS A 117 17.83 2.01 -16.08
C LYS A 117 16.55 1.20 -16.06
N ILE A 118 16.47 0.24 -15.16
CA ILE A 118 15.32 -0.67 -15.01
C ILE A 118 15.00 -0.88 -13.53
N VAL A 119 13.76 -1.18 -13.22
CA VAL A 119 13.35 -1.58 -11.87
C VAL A 119 14.09 -2.86 -11.49
N PRO A 120 14.71 -2.91 -10.30
CA PRO A 120 15.45 -4.09 -9.86
C PRO A 120 14.57 -5.34 -9.78
N GLU A 121 15.18 -6.49 -10.07
CA GLU A 121 14.53 -7.79 -9.85
C GLU A 121 14.16 -7.94 -8.37
N PRO A 122 12.96 -8.46 -8.07
CA PRO A 122 12.59 -8.78 -6.70
C PRO A 122 13.56 -9.78 -6.08
N GLN A 123 14.03 -9.47 -4.90
CA GLN A 123 14.95 -10.32 -4.15
C GLN A 123 14.26 -10.87 -2.89
N LYS A 124 14.68 -12.05 -2.46
CA LYS A 124 14.21 -12.60 -1.20
C LYS A 124 14.70 -11.73 -0.04
N ASP A 125 13.81 -11.38 0.87
CA ASP A 125 14.07 -10.49 2.00
C ASP A 125 13.19 -10.89 3.19
N GLU A 126 13.25 -10.12 4.26
CA GLU A 126 12.40 -10.27 5.44
C GLU A 126 11.55 -9.02 5.63
N LEU A 127 10.41 -9.20 6.29
CA LEU A 127 9.57 -8.05 6.65
C LEU A 127 10.28 -7.21 7.73
N PRO A 128 10.35 -5.88 7.56
CA PRO A 128 11.09 -5.02 8.47
C PRO A 128 10.38 -4.92 9.84
N GLU A 129 10.90 -5.61 10.85
CA GLU A 129 10.32 -5.66 12.20
C GLU A 129 10.03 -4.29 12.80
N LYS A 130 10.87 -3.28 12.51
CA LYS A 130 10.67 -1.91 12.98
C LYS A 130 9.34 -1.32 12.54
N TYR A 131 8.79 -1.77 11.41
CA TYR A 131 7.50 -1.32 10.90
C TYR A 131 6.36 -2.21 11.33
N LEU A 132 6.60 -3.52 11.51
CA LEU A 132 5.55 -4.45 11.91
C LEU A 132 4.91 -4.08 13.25
N LYS A 133 5.67 -3.48 14.15
CA LYS A 133 5.19 -2.98 15.46
C LYS A 133 4.11 -1.89 15.37
N LEU A 134 3.96 -1.25 14.22
CA LEU A 134 2.98 -0.19 13.99
C LEU A 134 1.61 -0.73 13.60
N PHE A 135 1.54 -2.00 13.25
CA PHE A 135 0.32 -2.66 12.79
C PHE A 135 -0.27 -3.55 13.88
N LYS A 136 -1.60 -3.64 13.90
CA LYS A 136 -2.35 -4.49 14.84
C LYS A 136 -2.73 -5.83 14.23
N GLN A 137 -2.89 -5.87 12.91
CA GLN A 137 -3.18 -7.13 12.23
C GLN A 137 -1.97 -8.09 12.34
N LYS A 138 -2.29 -9.35 12.53
CA LYS A 138 -1.28 -10.41 12.47
C LYS A 138 -0.85 -10.61 11.04
N ILE A 139 0.46 -10.83 10.84
CA ILE A 139 0.96 -11.17 9.52
C ILE A 139 0.32 -12.48 9.06
N SER A 140 -0.43 -12.38 7.98
CA SER A 140 -1.14 -13.49 7.35
C SER A 140 -0.19 -14.35 6.51
N SER A 141 -0.71 -15.45 5.95
CA SER A 141 0.06 -16.32 5.04
C SER A 141 0.41 -15.65 3.72
N SER A 142 -0.26 -14.57 3.38
CA SER A 142 0.00 -13.75 2.19
C SER A 142 -0.33 -12.29 2.47
N GLY A 143 0.27 -11.37 1.73
CA GLY A 143 0.00 -9.95 1.87
C GLY A 143 1.05 -9.09 1.19
N THR A 144 0.87 -7.78 1.35
CA THR A 144 1.80 -6.79 0.82
C THR A 144 2.01 -5.67 1.82
N LEU A 145 3.27 -5.27 2.01
CA LEU A 145 3.66 -4.07 2.72
C LEU A 145 4.30 -3.09 1.74
N ILE A 146 3.71 -1.93 1.61
CA ILE A 146 4.23 -0.82 0.81
C ILE A 146 4.76 0.24 1.76
N VAL A 147 5.97 0.72 1.52
CA VAL A 147 6.63 1.76 2.31
C VAL A 147 6.99 2.94 1.40
N TRP A 148 6.33 4.06 1.59
CA TRP A 148 6.70 5.32 0.96
C TRP A 148 7.71 6.05 1.82
N ASN A 149 8.92 6.19 1.30
CA ASN A 149 10.04 6.90 1.92
C ASN A 149 10.38 8.17 1.12
N LYS A 150 11.05 9.11 1.76
CA LYS A 150 11.46 10.37 1.12
C LYS A 150 10.27 11.06 0.46
N MET A 151 9.30 11.47 1.27
CA MET A 151 8.08 12.11 0.79
C MET A 151 8.41 13.37 -0.02
N LYS A 152 7.71 13.57 -1.14
CA LYS A 152 7.91 14.75 -1.99
C LYS A 152 7.40 16.02 -1.30
N LYS A 153 8.06 17.15 -1.55
CA LYS A 153 7.66 18.46 -0.99
C LYS A 153 6.28 18.93 -1.49
N ALA A 154 5.85 18.45 -2.64
CA ALA A 154 4.59 18.82 -3.31
C ALA A 154 3.37 18.02 -2.84
N ILE A 155 3.50 17.18 -1.81
CA ILE A 155 2.34 16.46 -1.28
C ILE A 155 1.31 17.43 -0.70
N THR A 156 0.04 17.15 -0.95
CA THR A 156 -1.08 18.01 -0.54
C THR A 156 -1.20 18.11 0.97
N TRP A 157 -1.04 17.01 1.68
CA TRP A 157 -1.18 16.93 3.14
C TRP A 157 0.19 16.93 3.82
N LYS A 158 0.52 18.02 4.51
CA LYS A 158 1.83 18.19 5.15
C LYS A 158 1.93 17.49 6.50
N THR A 159 0.80 17.30 7.20
CA THR A 159 0.75 16.68 8.53
C THR A 159 0.07 15.33 8.48
N GLY A 160 0.51 14.38 9.32
CA GLY A 160 -0.09 13.06 9.41
C GLY A 160 -1.57 13.12 9.81
N GLN A 161 -1.92 13.96 10.77
CA GLN A 161 -3.31 14.15 11.18
C GLN A 161 -4.20 14.71 10.07
N GLY A 162 -3.68 15.66 9.28
CA GLY A 162 -4.39 16.22 8.12
C GLY A 162 -4.65 15.15 7.06
N LEU A 163 -3.63 14.33 6.75
CA LEU A 163 -3.77 13.20 5.84
C LEU A 163 -4.82 12.20 6.36
N LEU A 164 -4.72 11.77 7.61
CA LEU A 164 -5.64 10.80 8.19
C LEU A 164 -7.10 11.27 8.14
N ARG A 165 -7.37 12.52 8.52
CA ARG A 165 -8.74 13.08 8.53
C ARG A 165 -9.38 13.06 7.14
N ASN A 166 -8.62 13.45 6.13
CA ASN A 166 -9.14 13.49 4.77
C ASN A 166 -9.28 12.10 4.17
N ALA A 167 -8.31 11.22 4.42
CA ALA A 167 -8.36 9.85 3.96
C ALA A 167 -9.52 9.07 4.63
N GLU A 168 -9.79 9.30 5.93
CA GLU A 168 -10.96 8.72 6.62
C GLU A 168 -12.26 9.06 5.91
N ARG A 169 -12.48 10.35 5.63
CA ARG A 169 -13.69 10.81 4.95
C ARG A 169 -13.86 10.20 3.57
N GLU A 170 -12.81 10.25 2.74
CA GLU A 170 -12.87 9.74 1.38
C GLU A 170 -13.01 8.21 1.33
N MET A 171 -12.24 7.49 2.13
CA MET A 171 -12.32 6.03 2.19
C MET A 171 -13.66 5.56 2.75
N GLY A 172 -14.19 6.23 3.78
CA GLY A 172 -15.51 5.95 4.33
C GLY A 172 -16.62 6.08 3.29
N ARG A 173 -16.52 7.08 2.40
CA ARG A 173 -17.46 7.30 1.30
C ARG A 173 -17.27 6.27 0.17
N ILE A 174 -16.05 6.07 -0.28
CA ILE A 174 -15.74 5.19 -1.43
C ILE A 174 -16.06 3.74 -1.09
N TYR A 175 -15.63 3.28 0.08
CA TYR A 175 -15.74 1.86 0.48
C TYR A 175 -16.93 1.57 1.39
N ARG A 176 -17.90 2.49 1.52
CA ARG A 176 -19.04 2.36 2.46
C ARG A 176 -19.76 1.01 2.39
N HIS A 177 -20.03 0.52 1.19
CA HIS A 177 -20.72 -0.76 1.02
C HIS A 177 -19.88 -1.96 1.47
N SER A 178 -18.59 -1.94 1.19
CA SER A 178 -17.67 -3.02 1.57
C SER A 178 -17.38 -3.00 3.08
N ILE A 179 -17.31 -1.81 3.68
CA ILE A 179 -17.14 -1.64 5.13
C ILE A 179 -18.41 -2.10 5.84
N ASN A 180 -19.59 -1.65 5.41
CA ASN A 180 -20.88 -2.03 6.02
C ASN A 180 -21.18 -3.53 5.92
N SER A 181 -20.76 -4.16 4.83
CA SER A 181 -20.92 -5.61 4.67
C SER A 181 -19.87 -6.44 5.44
N GLY A 182 -18.95 -5.79 6.15
CA GLY A 182 -17.86 -6.46 6.87
C GLY A 182 -16.79 -7.12 5.98
N LYS A 183 -16.82 -6.87 4.67
CA LYS A 183 -15.85 -7.45 3.72
C LYS A 183 -14.49 -6.74 3.74
N VAL A 184 -14.47 -5.49 4.16
CA VAL A 184 -13.28 -4.64 4.21
C VAL A 184 -13.19 -3.97 5.56
N GLN A 185 -12.00 -4.03 6.16
CA GLN A 185 -11.65 -3.29 7.35
C GLN A 185 -10.42 -2.43 7.06
N ILE A 186 -10.50 -1.15 7.35
CA ILE A 186 -9.39 -0.21 7.13
C ILE A 186 -9.06 0.44 8.47
N ARG A 187 -7.86 0.21 8.97
CA ARG A 187 -7.33 0.90 10.14
C ARG A 187 -6.34 1.96 9.70
N MET A 188 -6.39 3.12 10.33
CA MET A 188 -5.44 4.21 10.10
C MET A 188 -4.80 4.64 11.42
N ALA A 189 -3.50 4.90 11.41
CA ALA A 189 -2.77 5.37 12.56
C ALA A 189 -1.70 6.40 12.18
N CYS A 190 -1.43 7.35 13.09
CA CYS A 190 -0.36 8.33 12.99
C CYS A 190 0.59 8.16 14.17
N TYR A 191 1.88 8.18 13.87
CA TYR A 191 2.95 8.00 14.84
C TYR A 191 3.98 9.12 14.72
N ASP A 192 4.46 9.62 15.86
CA ASP A 192 5.62 10.49 15.93
C ASP A 192 6.89 9.65 16.09
N ILE A 193 7.95 10.03 15.38
CA ILE A 193 9.28 9.46 15.58
C ILE A 193 9.86 10.04 16.86
N LEU A 194 10.17 9.18 17.83
CA LEU A 194 11.00 9.55 18.99
C LEU A 194 12.49 9.34 18.69
N THR A 195 12.82 8.15 18.22
CA THR A 195 14.13 7.75 17.69
C THR A 195 13.93 6.75 16.58
N GLU A 196 14.97 6.39 15.82
CA GLU A 196 14.83 5.38 14.79
C GLU A 196 14.32 4.05 15.39
N GLY A 197 13.23 3.53 14.84
CA GLY A 197 12.57 2.30 15.30
C GLY A 197 11.73 2.46 16.58
N ASN A 198 11.66 3.66 17.17
CA ASN A 198 10.83 3.96 18.32
C ASN A 198 9.82 5.04 17.97
N TYR A 199 8.54 4.71 18.08
CA TYR A 199 7.42 5.52 17.62
C TYR A 199 6.40 5.71 18.73
N LYS A 200 5.85 6.90 18.85
CA LYS A 200 4.75 7.23 19.75
C LYS A 200 3.45 7.33 18.97
N LEU A 201 2.46 6.56 19.36
CA LEU A 201 1.13 6.65 18.75
C LEU A 201 0.48 7.98 19.13
N GLU A 202 0.09 8.76 18.14
CA GLU A 202 -0.63 10.03 18.31
C GLU A 202 -2.13 9.89 18.05
N ARG A 203 -2.50 9.07 17.09
CA ARG A 203 -3.89 8.86 16.72
C ARG A 203 -4.08 7.52 16.03
N GLU A 204 -5.19 6.85 16.31
CA GLU A 204 -5.63 5.68 15.54
C GLU A 204 -7.16 5.58 15.50
N PHE A 205 -7.68 4.97 14.44
CA PHE A 205 -9.09 4.65 14.30
C PHE A 205 -9.31 3.63 13.18
N ASN A 206 -10.48 3.01 13.20
CA ASN A 206 -10.98 2.26 12.06
C ASN A 206 -11.88 3.18 11.22
N VAL A 207 -11.68 3.14 9.91
CA VAL A 207 -12.51 3.91 8.97
C VAL A 207 -13.95 3.40 9.05
N ARG A 208 -14.87 4.33 9.28
CA ARG A 208 -16.31 4.06 9.28
C ARG A 208 -16.90 4.43 7.93
N SER A 209 -17.97 3.75 7.56
CA SER A 209 -18.75 4.13 6.38
C SER A 209 -19.33 5.52 6.58
N ASN A 210 -19.26 6.34 5.56
CA ASN A 210 -19.89 7.65 5.51
C ASN A 210 -20.92 7.67 4.38
N ASP A 211 -22.09 8.24 4.66
CA ASP A 211 -23.14 8.49 3.66
C ASP A 211 -22.80 9.65 2.74
#